data_4016e21f1f90de074b09957dd19bf4fe
#
_entry.id   4016e21f1f90de074b09957dd19bf4fe
#
_cell.length_a   1.000
_cell.length_b   1.000
_cell.length_c   1.000
_cell.angle_alpha   90.00
_cell.angle_beta   90.00
_cell.angle_gamma   90.00
#
_symmetry.space_group_name_H-M   'P 1'
#
loop_
_entity.id
_entity.type
_entity.pdbx_description
1 polymer ?
#
loop_
_entity_poly.entity_id
_entity_poly.type
_entity_poly.pdbx_seq_one_letter_code
_entity_poly.pdbx_strand_id
1 'polypeptide(L)'
;FKGVYDRRSEEALLFDSASTHGETKVKTERVSIQDDEIEAILGPRRYENLLEEVELLDIAGEEFDLDQVLAGQMTPVFFGSAITNFGVQPFLEAFIEMAPSPSTGQKYDVDPERQDFSGFVFKIQANMNPDHRDRVAFVRILSGKYERDMHADLVREDRELKLAYPQQFMAQQR
;
A
#
# COMPACT_ATOMS: atom_id res chain seq x y z
N PHE A 1 -21.94 0.80 10.77
CA PHE A 1 -20.53 0.87 11.16
C PHE A 1 -20.22 2.32 11.54
N LYS A 2 -19.62 2.54 12.73
CA LYS A 2 -19.19 3.88 13.17
C LYS A 2 -17.68 4.06 13.06
N GLY A 3 -16.93 2.98 13.22
CA GLY A 3 -15.49 3.00 13.22
C GLY A 3 -14.86 1.63 13.34
N VAL A 4 -13.54 1.60 13.45
CA VAL A 4 -12.73 0.43 13.77
C VAL A 4 -11.79 0.77 14.92
N TYR A 5 -11.42 -0.23 15.71
CA TYR A 5 -10.39 -0.11 16.73
C TYR A 5 -9.05 -0.58 16.17
N ASP A 6 -8.04 0.27 16.24
CA ASP A 6 -6.67 -0.07 15.87
C ASP A 6 -5.91 -0.52 17.12
N ARG A 7 -5.60 -1.82 17.20
CA ARG A 7 -4.87 -2.42 18.33
C ARG A 7 -3.42 -1.94 18.46
N ARG A 8 -2.81 -1.45 17.39
CA ARG A 8 -1.42 -0.96 17.42
C ARG A 8 -1.30 0.41 18.06
N SER A 9 -2.24 1.29 17.76
CA SER A 9 -2.26 2.66 18.32
C SER A 9 -3.16 2.81 19.54
N GLU A 10 -3.96 1.78 19.86
CA GLU A 10 -4.98 1.78 20.92
C GLU A 10 -6.02 2.89 20.74
N GLU A 11 -6.33 3.21 19.47
CA GLU A 11 -7.26 4.26 19.10
C GLU A 11 -8.48 3.71 18.36
N ALA A 12 -9.63 4.32 18.60
CA ALA A 12 -10.80 4.14 17.75
C ALA A 12 -10.69 5.11 16.55
N LEU A 13 -10.75 4.56 15.35
CA LEU A 13 -10.84 5.30 14.10
C LEU A 13 -12.31 5.46 13.74
N LEU A 14 -12.84 6.64 13.94
CA LEU A 14 -14.24 6.98 13.66
C LEU A 14 -14.36 7.58 12.26
N PHE A 15 -15.37 7.15 11.51
CA PHE A 15 -15.60 7.61 10.14
C PHE A 15 -16.91 8.38 10.07
N ASP A 16 -16.88 9.51 9.37
CA ASP A 16 -18.09 10.29 9.18
C ASP A 16 -19.09 9.51 8.31
N SER A 17 -20.28 9.28 8.87
CA SER A 17 -21.35 8.56 8.18
C SER A 17 -22.04 9.37 7.07
N ALA A 18 -21.72 10.67 6.97
CA ALA A 18 -22.26 11.57 5.96
C ALA A 18 -21.51 11.48 4.60
N SER A 19 -20.47 10.67 4.49
CA SER A 19 -19.76 10.51 3.23
C SER A 19 -20.67 9.88 2.17
N THR A 20 -20.97 10.65 1.16
CA THR A 20 -21.73 10.22 -0.03
C THR A 20 -20.89 9.30 -0.91
N HIS A 21 -21.54 8.41 -1.65
CA HIS A 21 -20.87 7.57 -2.66
C HIS A 21 -20.02 8.45 -3.60
N GLY A 22 -18.71 8.16 -3.67
CA GLY A 22 -17.78 8.83 -4.58
C GLY A 22 -16.91 9.90 -3.94
N GLU A 23 -16.97 10.13 -2.62
CA GLU A 23 -16.01 10.99 -1.95
C GLU A 23 -14.60 10.40 -1.98
N THR A 24 -13.64 11.24 -2.38
CA THR A 24 -12.22 10.85 -2.50
C THR A 24 -11.52 10.68 -1.15
N LYS A 25 -12.06 11.24 -0.07
CA LYS A 25 -11.54 11.12 1.30
C LYS A 25 -12.67 11.08 2.30
N VAL A 26 -12.67 10.07 3.16
CA VAL A 26 -13.51 10.03 4.35
C VAL A 26 -12.74 10.65 5.51
N LYS A 27 -13.34 11.63 6.17
CA LYS A 27 -12.75 12.23 7.36
C LYS A 27 -12.68 11.17 8.45
N THR A 28 -11.46 10.87 8.89
CA THR A 28 -11.19 9.93 9.97
C THR A 28 -10.82 10.71 11.23
N GLU A 29 -11.51 10.48 12.31
CA GLU A 29 -11.21 11.01 13.61
C GLU A 29 -10.59 9.90 14.46
N ARG A 30 -9.49 10.22 15.14
CA ARG A 30 -8.79 9.28 16.04
C ARG A 30 -9.09 9.67 17.47
N VAL A 31 -9.63 8.76 18.24
CA VAL A 31 -10.01 8.96 19.64
C VAL A 31 -9.44 7.82 20.46
N SER A 32 -8.76 8.13 21.57
CA SER A 32 -8.31 7.10 22.50
C SER A 32 -9.52 6.38 23.11
N ILE A 33 -9.43 5.07 23.24
CA ILE A 33 -10.50 4.28 23.86
C ILE A 33 -10.66 4.64 25.35
N GLN A 34 -9.69 5.30 25.96
CA GLN A 34 -9.75 5.74 27.35
C GLN A 34 -10.38 7.11 27.53
N ASP A 35 -10.68 7.83 26.45
CA ASP A 35 -11.32 9.13 26.51
C ASP A 35 -12.83 9.00 26.74
N ASP A 36 -13.38 9.79 27.64
CA ASP A 36 -14.83 9.83 27.92
C ASP A 36 -15.67 10.14 26.68
N GLU A 37 -15.06 10.76 25.66
CA GLU A 37 -15.70 11.11 24.40
C GLU A 37 -16.14 9.88 23.60
N ILE A 38 -15.37 8.80 23.63
CA ILE A 38 -15.71 7.58 22.88
C ILE A 38 -17.00 6.93 23.42
N GLU A 39 -17.20 6.93 24.75
CA GLU A 39 -18.44 6.44 25.35
C GLU A 39 -19.65 7.30 24.92
N ALA A 40 -19.50 8.61 24.87
CA ALA A 40 -20.57 9.51 24.40
C ALA A 40 -20.94 9.26 22.93
N ILE A 41 -19.96 8.94 22.07
CA ILE A 41 -20.17 8.68 20.63
C ILE A 41 -20.80 7.28 20.42
N LEU A 42 -20.33 6.26 21.09
CA LEU A 42 -20.77 4.88 20.90
C LEU A 42 -22.07 4.59 21.66
N GLY A 43 -22.25 5.20 22.81
CA GLY A 43 -23.22 4.89 23.83
C GLY A 43 -22.74 3.77 24.79
N PRO A 44 -23.21 3.76 26.04
CA PRO A 44 -22.65 2.94 27.12
C PRO A 44 -22.51 1.46 26.77
N ARG A 45 -23.57 0.87 26.23
CA ARG A 45 -23.61 -0.58 25.92
C ARG A 45 -22.57 -0.98 24.85
N ARG A 46 -22.35 -0.13 23.82
CA ARG A 46 -21.38 -0.47 22.77
C ARG A 46 -19.96 -0.22 23.23
N TYR A 47 -19.77 0.78 24.07
CA TYR A 47 -18.49 1.06 24.68
C TYR A 47 -18.07 -0.10 25.62
N GLU A 48 -18.97 -0.57 26.48
CA GLU A 48 -18.72 -1.73 27.34
C GLU A 48 -18.35 -2.98 26.53
N ASN A 49 -19.11 -3.30 25.46
CA ASN A 49 -18.79 -4.41 24.58
C ASN A 49 -17.41 -4.25 23.91
N LEU A 50 -17.04 -3.02 23.49
CA LEU A 50 -15.74 -2.76 22.90
C LEU A 50 -14.61 -3.05 23.90
N LEU A 51 -14.74 -2.62 25.13
CA LEU A 51 -13.73 -2.88 26.17
C LEU A 51 -13.59 -4.37 26.46
N GLU A 52 -14.70 -5.10 26.59
CA GLU A 52 -14.70 -6.55 26.79
C GLU A 52 -14.02 -7.29 25.63
N GLU A 53 -14.33 -6.93 24.38
CA GLU A 53 -13.74 -7.54 23.20
C GLU A 53 -12.25 -7.23 23.07
N VAL A 54 -11.81 -6.02 23.41
CA VAL A 54 -10.39 -5.63 23.44
C VAL A 54 -9.64 -6.43 24.49
N GLU A 55 -10.18 -6.55 25.72
CA GLU A 55 -9.58 -7.35 26.79
C GLU A 55 -9.43 -8.82 26.39
N LEU A 56 -10.46 -9.39 25.75
CA LEU A 56 -10.40 -10.76 25.24
C LEU A 56 -9.33 -10.95 24.20
N LEU A 57 -9.16 -9.99 23.28
CA LEU A 57 -8.13 -10.05 22.26
C LEU A 57 -6.72 -9.86 22.84
N ASP A 58 -6.56 -9.08 23.90
CA ASP A 58 -5.28 -8.89 24.56
C ASP A 58 -4.85 -10.12 25.36
N ILE A 59 -5.81 -10.87 25.90
CA ILE A 59 -5.53 -12.13 26.62
C ILE A 59 -5.31 -13.32 25.68
N ALA A 60 -6.11 -13.43 24.61
CA ALA A 60 -6.17 -14.62 23.76
C ALA A 60 -5.56 -14.40 22.36
N GLY A 61 -5.33 -13.15 21.95
CA GLY A 61 -4.75 -12.81 20.66
C GLY A 61 -3.21 -12.78 20.69
N GLU A 62 -2.62 -12.94 19.53
CA GLU A 62 -1.20 -12.73 19.36
C GLU A 62 -0.87 -11.23 19.28
N GLU A 63 0.26 -10.84 19.83
CA GLU A 63 0.81 -9.50 19.68
C GLU A 63 1.30 -9.30 18.25
N PHE A 64 1.12 -8.08 17.70
CA PHE A 64 1.57 -7.78 16.35
C PHE A 64 3.10 -7.83 16.24
N ASP A 65 3.57 -8.64 15.29
CA ASP A 65 5.01 -8.82 15.00
C ASP A 65 5.24 -8.69 13.48
N LEU A 66 5.95 -7.64 13.09
CA LEU A 66 6.24 -7.36 11.68
C LEU A 66 7.11 -8.45 11.04
N ASP A 67 8.07 -9.01 11.78
CA ASP A 67 8.95 -10.06 11.25
C ASP A 67 8.16 -11.34 10.95
N GLN A 68 7.18 -11.68 11.77
CA GLN A 68 6.26 -12.79 11.50
C GLN A 68 5.34 -12.50 10.31
N VAL A 69 4.90 -11.25 10.13
CA VAL A 69 4.13 -10.84 8.94
C VAL A 69 4.97 -11.00 7.68
N LEU A 70 6.21 -10.52 7.68
CA LEU A 70 7.13 -10.64 6.55
C LEU A 70 7.53 -12.09 6.26
N ALA A 71 7.61 -12.93 7.28
CA ALA A 71 7.83 -14.37 7.13
C ALA A 71 6.58 -15.14 6.68
N GLY A 72 5.42 -14.50 6.59
CA GLY A 72 4.15 -15.14 6.23
C GLY A 72 3.56 -16.04 7.33
N GLN A 73 3.99 -15.85 8.57
CA GLN A 73 3.51 -16.59 9.74
C GLN A 73 2.35 -15.89 10.45
N MET A 74 2.25 -14.57 10.27
CA MET A 74 1.15 -13.75 10.79
C MET A 74 0.47 -12.99 9.64
N THR A 75 -0.85 -12.86 9.70
CA THR A 75 -1.63 -12.11 8.71
C THR A 75 -2.35 -10.96 9.37
N PRO A 76 -2.00 -9.69 9.06
CA PRO A 76 -2.73 -8.53 9.55
C PRO A 76 -4.11 -8.46 8.89
N VAL A 77 -5.13 -8.12 9.66
CA VAL A 77 -6.52 -8.03 9.21
C VAL A 77 -7.02 -6.60 9.34
N PHE A 78 -7.63 -6.08 8.29
CA PHE A 78 -8.21 -4.74 8.23
C PHE A 78 -9.67 -4.81 7.82
N PHE A 79 -10.48 -3.94 8.41
CA PHE A 79 -11.88 -3.82 8.06
C PHE A 79 -12.13 -2.53 7.28
N GLY A 80 -12.74 -2.66 6.11
CA GLY A 80 -13.00 -1.52 5.25
C GLY A 80 -14.04 -1.77 4.17
N SER A 81 -14.45 -0.72 3.48
CA SER A 81 -15.37 -0.76 2.35
C SER A 81 -14.88 0.15 1.24
N ALA A 82 -14.54 -0.43 0.09
CA ALA A 82 -14.13 0.33 -1.09
C ALA A 82 -15.26 1.20 -1.69
N ILE A 83 -16.54 0.81 -1.47
CA ILE A 83 -17.69 1.56 -1.99
C ILE A 83 -17.85 2.89 -1.27
N THR A 84 -17.63 2.91 0.03
CA THR A 84 -17.77 4.11 0.87
C THR A 84 -16.43 4.72 1.27
N ASN A 85 -15.30 4.17 0.80
CA ASN A 85 -13.94 4.52 1.21
C ASN A 85 -13.68 4.42 2.73
N PHE A 86 -14.54 3.70 3.45
CA PHE A 86 -14.39 3.44 4.87
C PHE A 86 -13.17 2.55 5.12
N GLY A 87 -12.26 2.97 6.00
CA GLY A 87 -11.09 2.18 6.42
C GLY A 87 -10.01 1.97 5.33
N VAL A 88 -10.19 2.50 4.12
CA VAL A 88 -9.26 2.30 3.00
C VAL A 88 -7.95 3.04 3.22
N GLN A 89 -8.01 4.29 3.69
CA GLN A 89 -6.80 5.08 3.93
C GLN A 89 -5.91 4.45 5.03
N PRO A 90 -6.40 4.12 6.23
CA PRO A 90 -5.60 3.45 7.26
C PRO A 90 -5.01 2.12 6.79
N PHE A 91 -5.76 1.34 6.01
CA PHE A 91 -5.25 0.12 5.39
C PHE A 91 -4.07 0.39 4.45
N LEU A 92 -4.18 1.39 3.56
CA LEU A 92 -3.10 1.72 2.62
C LEU A 92 -1.87 2.26 3.32
N GLU A 93 -2.04 3.08 4.35
CA GLU A 93 -0.94 3.60 5.18
C GLU A 93 -0.19 2.44 5.86
N ALA A 94 -0.92 1.54 6.52
CA ALA A 94 -0.35 0.35 7.14
C ALA A 94 0.29 -0.61 6.12
N PHE A 95 -0.33 -0.77 4.94
CA PHE A 95 0.22 -1.60 3.87
C PHE A 95 1.57 -1.07 3.38
N ILE A 96 1.70 0.25 3.18
CA ILE A 96 2.97 0.87 2.75
C ILE A 96 4.06 0.67 3.82
N GLU A 97 3.68 0.76 5.08
CA GLU A 97 4.61 0.55 6.21
C GLU A 97 5.08 -0.90 6.32
N MET A 98 4.18 -1.87 6.15
CA MET A 98 4.46 -3.29 6.32
C MET A 98 5.01 -3.97 5.07
N ALA A 99 4.68 -3.46 3.88
CA ALA A 99 5.08 -4.12 2.64
C ALA A 99 6.61 -4.04 2.44
N PRO A 100 7.26 -5.17 2.14
CA PRO A 100 8.69 -5.16 1.83
C PRO A 100 8.93 -4.35 0.55
N SER A 101 10.09 -3.71 0.47
CA SER A 101 10.49 -3.03 -0.76
C SER A 101 10.47 -4.03 -1.92
N PRO A 102 9.90 -3.68 -3.08
CA PRO A 102 9.93 -4.55 -4.26
C PRO A 102 11.33 -4.92 -4.74
N SER A 103 12.34 -4.17 -4.32
CA SER A 103 13.75 -4.40 -4.63
C SER A 103 14.41 -5.45 -3.73
N THR A 104 13.80 -5.81 -2.59
CA THR A 104 14.34 -6.83 -1.67
C THR A 104 14.07 -8.28 -2.11
N GLY A 105 13.35 -8.48 -3.21
CA GLY A 105 13.10 -9.81 -3.74
C GLY A 105 14.39 -10.46 -4.30
N GLN A 106 14.81 -11.57 -3.72
CA GLN A 106 16.02 -12.34 -4.04
C GLN A 106 16.09 -12.91 -5.48
N LYS A 107 15.11 -12.64 -6.31
CA LYS A 107 15.05 -13.19 -7.67
C LYS A 107 16.09 -12.60 -8.61
N TYR A 108 16.52 -11.38 -8.33
CA TYR A 108 17.57 -10.69 -9.07
C TYR A 108 18.65 -10.36 -8.07
N ASP A 109 19.86 -10.89 -8.29
CA ASP A 109 21.04 -10.66 -7.44
C ASP A 109 21.56 -9.20 -7.64
N VAL A 110 20.72 -8.24 -7.28
CA VAL A 110 20.98 -6.81 -7.38
C VAL A 110 20.73 -6.17 -6.02
N ASP A 111 21.78 -5.56 -5.48
CA ASP A 111 21.66 -4.74 -4.29
C ASP A 111 20.82 -3.49 -4.59
N PRO A 112 19.66 -3.28 -3.94
CA PRO A 112 18.80 -2.13 -4.16
C PRO A 112 19.44 -0.79 -3.74
N GLU A 113 20.43 -0.81 -2.85
CA GLU A 113 21.13 0.37 -2.38
C GLU A 113 22.20 0.88 -3.36
N ARG A 114 22.47 0.15 -4.44
CA ARG A 114 23.39 0.61 -5.49
C ARG A 114 22.88 1.91 -6.11
N GLN A 115 23.83 2.83 -6.34
CA GLN A 115 23.54 4.10 -6.99
C GLN A 115 23.38 3.97 -8.52
N ASP A 116 23.98 2.93 -9.09
CA ASP A 116 23.89 2.66 -10.52
C ASP A 116 22.48 2.24 -10.91
N PHE A 117 21.98 2.78 -12.00
CA PHE A 117 20.70 2.38 -12.56
C PHE A 117 20.77 0.92 -13.03
N SER A 118 19.87 0.10 -12.53
CA SER A 118 19.58 -1.20 -13.09
C SER A 118 18.09 -1.44 -13.21
N GLY A 119 17.69 -2.22 -14.19
CA GLY A 119 16.30 -2.49 -14.44
C GLY A 119 16.08 -3.82 -15.16
N PHE A 120 14.89 -4.36 -14.99
CA PHE A 120 14.46 -5.60 -15.62
C PHE A 120 13.22 -5.36 -16.49
N VAL A 121 13.31 -5.73 -17.76
CA VAL A 121 12.17 -5.71 -18.67
C VAL A 121 11.29 -6.92 -18.38
N PHE A 122 10.12 -6.70 -17.80
CA PHE A 122 9.20 -7.80 -17.44
C PHE A 122 8.05 -7.98 -18.45
N LYS A 123 7.83 -6.98 -19.33
CA LYS A 123 6.79 -7.01 -20.35
C LYS A 123 7.19 -6.16 -21.54
N ILE A 124 6.91 -6.67 -22.75
CA ILE A 124 6.91 -5.88 -23.98
C ILE A 124 5.51 -5.98 -24.57
N GLN A 125 4.89 -4.84 -24.84
CA GLN A 125 3.56 -4.76 -25.44
C GLN A 125 3.62 -3.99 -26.75
N ALA A 126 3.11 -4.60 -27.81
CA ALA A 126 2.96 -4.00 -29.13
C ALA A 126 1.53 -3.47 -29.33
N ASN A 127 1.36 -2.57 -30.29
CA ASN A 127 0.06 -2.10 -30.78
C ASN A 127 -0.84 -1.51 -29.68
N MET A 128 -0.25 -0.77 -28.74
CA MET A 128 -1.03 -0.06 -27.72
C MET A 128 -1.80 1.13 -28.31
N ASN A 129 -1.27 1.72 -29.37
CA ASN A 129 -1.96 2.70 -30.19
C ASN A 129 -2.20 2.07 -31.58
N PRO A 130 -3.46 1.96 -32.07
CA PRO A 130 -3.77 1.42 -33.38
C PRO A 130 -3.09 2.16 -34.56
N ASP A 131 -2.81 3.44 -34.38
CA ASP A 131 -2.20 4.31 -35.40
C ASP A 131 -0.66 4.17 -35.47
N HIS A 132 -0.06 3.51 -34.50
CA HIS A 132 1.40 3.35 -34.41
C HIS A 132 1.80 1.89 -34.20
N ARG A 133 2.81 1.46 -34.97
CA ARG A 133 3.43 0.12 -34.85
C ARG A 133 4.58 0.12 -33.83
N ASP A 134 4.43 0.85 -32.75
CA ASP A 134 5.43 0.91 -31.69
C ASP A 134 5.30 -0.27 -30.70
N ARG A 135 6.39 -0.51 -29.99
CA ARG A 135 6.45 -1.47 -28.90
C ARG A 135 6.89 -0.72 -27.65
N VAL A 136 6.20 -0.93 -26.55
CA VAL A 136 6.54 -0.35 -25.25
C VAL A 136 7.13 -1.42 -24.36
N ALA A 137 8.33 -1.19 -23.84
CA ALA A 137 8.96 -2.03 -22.84
C ALA A 137 8.60 -1.52 -21.44
N PHE A 138 8.07 -2.41 -20.61
CA PHE A 138 7.80 -2.13 -19.19
C PHE A 138 9.00 -2.58 -18.38
N VAL A 139 9.66 -1.64 -17.72
CA VAL A 139 10.87 -1.87 -16.97
C VAL A 139 10.62 -1.68 -15.49
N ARG A 140 10.98 -2.68 -14.69
CA ARG A 140 11.09 -2.55 -13.25
C ARG A 140 12.48 -2.06 -12.90
N ILE A 141 12.57 -0.90 -12.25
CA ILE A 141 13.83 -0.40 -11.70
C ILE A 141 14.17 -1.22 -10.45
N LEU A 142 15.38 -1.75 -10.38
CA LEU A 142 15.88 -2.57 -9.28
C LEU A 142 16.84 -1.79 -8.38
N SER A 143 17.63 -0.89 -8.95
CA SER A 143 18.55 -0.02 -8.22
C SER A 143 18.76 1.30 -8.94
N GLY A 144 19.28 2.30 -8.24
CA GLY A 144 19.55 3.62 -8.76
C GLY A 144 18.32 4.39 -9.18
N LYS A 145 18.50 5.35 -10.08
CA LYS A 145 17.44 6.26 -10.53
C LYS A 145 17.41 6.34 -12.05
N TYR A 146 16.21 6.30 -12.62
CA TYR A 146 16.00 6.57 -14.02
C TYR A 146 16.05 8.08 -14.27
N GLU A 147 16.83 8.48 -15.28
CA GLU A 147 16.82 9.83 -15.83
C GLU A 147 16.50 9.79 -17.33
N ARG A 148 15.73 10.77 -17.78
CA ARG A 148 15.35 10.86 -19.19
C ARG A 148 16.60 11.02 -20.06
N ASP A 149 16.61 10.32 -21.20
CA ASP A 149 17.72 10.31 -22.16
C ASP A 149 19.04 9.70 -21.64
N MET A 150 19.03 9.07 -20.46
CA MET A 150 20.18 8.32 -19.97
C MET A 150 20.52 7.14 -20.88
N HIS A 151 21.75 6.69 -20.79
CA HIS A 151 22.23 5.49 -21.46
C HIS A 151 22.29 4.33 -20.47
N ALA A 152 21.97 3.13 -20.93
CA ALA A 152 22.05 1.91 -20.16
C ALA A 152 22.53 0.76 -21.03
N ASP A 153 23.28 -0.17 -20.44
CA ASP A 153 23.75 -1.35 -21.12
C ASP A 153 22.69 -2.45 -21.16
N LEU A 154 22.34 -2.89 -22.34
CA LEU A 154 21.52 -4.08 -22.52
C LEU A 154 22.42 -5.31 -22.39
N VAL A 155 22.56 -5.81 -21.18
CA VAL A 155 23.51 -6.89 -20.80
C VAL A 155 23.38 -8.11 -21.68
N ARG A 156 22.16 -8.51 -22.09
CA ARG A 156 21.92 -9.69 -22.92
C ARG A 156 22.51 -9.57 -24.34
N GLU A 157 22.58 -8.36 -24.88
CA GLU A 157 23.00 -8.10 -26.26
C GLU A 157 24.36 -7.39 -26.33
N ASP A 158 24.96 -7.10 -25.18
CA ASP A 158 26.25 -6.38 -25.06
C ASP A 158 26.25 -5.08 -25.87
N ARG A 159 25.21 -4.30 -25.73
CA ARG A 159 25.07 -3.02 -26.42
C ARG A 159 24.45 -1.93 -25.56
N GLU A 160 24.87 -0.71 -25.79
CA GLU A 160 24.30 0.46 -25.16
C GLU A 160 22.96 0.86 -25.78
N LEU A 161 22.01 1.25 -24.93
CA LEU A 161 20.72 1.80 -25.31
C LEU A 161 20.53 3.19 -24.73
N LYS A 162 20.04 4.12 -25.53
CA LYS A 162 19.52 5.37 -25.03
C LYS A 162 18.07 5.18 -24.56
N LEU A 163 17.79 5.45 -23.29
CA LEU A 163 16.46 5.36 -22.70
C LEU A 163 15.72 6.69 -22.90
N ALA A 164 15.31 6.94 -24.14
CA ALA A 164 14.52 8.10 -24.53
C ALA A 164 13.02 7.75 -24.51
N TYR A 165 12.15 8.75 -24.47
CA TYR A 165 10.70 8.61 -24.62
C TYR A 165 10.02 7.77 -23.54
N PRO A 166 10.21 8.08 -22.24
CA PRO A 166 9.43 7.42 -21.21
C PRO A 166 7.94 7.69 -21.42
N GLN A 167 7.13 6.66 -21.28
CA GLN A 167 5.68 6.77 -21.35
C GLN A 167 5.12 6.81 -19.92
N GLN A 168 4.20 7.72 -19.69
CA GLN A 168 3.46 7.79 -18.45
C GLN A 168 2.00 7.40 -18.74
N PHE A 169 1.48 6.48 -17.96
CA PHE A 169 0.11 6.02 -18.11
C PHE A 169 -0.75 6.52 -16.95
N MET A 170 -1.95 6.99 -17.28
CA MET A 170 -3.00 7.24 -16.31
C MET A 170 -4.25 6.51 -16.81
N ALA A 171 -4.52 5.35 -16.24
CA ALA A 171 -5.57 4.43 -16.69
C ALA A 171 -5.41 4.08 -18.19
N GLN A 172 -6.34 4.49 -19.02
CA GLN A 172 -6.29 4.23 -20.47
C GLN A 172 -5.62 5.36 -21.29
N GLN A 173 -5.23 6.46 -20.62
CA GLN A 173 -4.59 7.60 -21.30
C GLN A 173 -3.05 7.47 -21.24
N ARG A 174 -2.40 7.79 -22.34
CA ARG A 174 -0.93 7.91 -22.48
C ARG A 174 -0.47 9.33 -22.17
#